data_602752430243fccd63037fa059216ace
#
_entry.id   602752430243fccd63037fa059216ace
#
_cell.length_a   1.000
_cell.length_b   1.000
_cell.length_c   1.000
_cell.angle_alpha   90.00
_cell.angle_beta   90.00
_cell.angle_gamma   90.00
#
_symmetry.space_group_name_H-M   'P 1'
#
loop_
_entity.id
_entity.type
_entity.pdbx_description
1 polymer ?
#
loop_
_entity_poly.entity_id
_entity_poly.type
_entity_poly.pdbx_seq_one_letter_code
_entity_poly.pdbx_strand_id
1 'polypeptide(L)'
;AQSAQQFLLSHPENEGFRQILIQQYRDAGRFQEAIDLCTSAEKAAREARYPGTERQWKALRYDILSQMGNRSAMIALGQELLLDGDGAYYQRLKALIPKEEWAQRRVQLLDQAESSNRSLYESLILHDRDTARIIRYVRAHPSWIYEAYQPLVSEYPDDVRNIFIRQILDEAVRASTRPMYQDICRHISLLHQVSGAQAAESLIAQLRLKYRRKPAFLDELGKISSEG
;
A
#
# COMPACT_ATOMS: atom_id res chain seq x y z
N ALA A 1 -27.62 36.88 10.27
CA ALA A 1 -27.30 35.49 9.94
C ALA A 1 -27.68 35.15 8.52
N GLN A 2 -28.91 35.43 8.03
CA GLN A 2 -29.38 35.11 6.67
C GLN A 2 -28.53 35.78 5.57
N SER A 3 -28.08 37.03 5.73
CA SER A 3 -27.25 37.70 4.72
C SER A 3 -25.86 37.11 4.56
N ALA A 4 -25.24 36.63 5.66
CA ALA A 4 -23.94 35.98 5.60
C ALA A 4 -24.02 34.61 4.91
N GLN A 5 -25.06 33.83 5.18
CA GLN A 5 -25.29 32.53 4.51
C GLN A 5 -25.56 32.72 3.02
N GLN A 6 -26.36 33.73 2.64
CA GLN A 6 -26.58 34.06 1.23
C GLN A 6 -25.29 34.47 0.53
N PHE A 7 -24.42 35.22 1.17
CA PHE A 7 -23.11 35.59 0.64
C PHE A 7 -22.22 34.38 0.42
N LEU A 8 -22.16 33.46 1.37
CA LEU A 8 -21.38 32.21 1.22
C LEU A 8 -21.93 31.33 0.06
N LEU A 9 -23.25 31.24 -0.08
CA LEU A 9 -23.91 30.49 -1.17
C LEU A 9 -23.71 31.13 -2.55
N SER A 10 -23.48 32.44 -2.63
CA SER A 10 -23.23 33.13 -3.89
C SER A 10 -21.79 32.94 -4.43
N HIS A 11 -20.89 32.34 -3.63
CA HIS A 11 -19.50 32.09 -4.00
C HIS A 11 -19.12 30.60 -3.81
N PRO A 12 -19.80 29.71 -4.51
CA PRO A 12 -19.63 28.26 -4.34
C PRO A 12 -18.26 27.75 -4.81
N GLU A 13 -17.51 28.55 -5.57
CA GLU A 13 -16.15 28.27 -6.03
C GLU A 13 -15.11 28.42 -4.90
N ASN A 14 -15.43 29.18 -3.85
CA ASN A 14 -14.51 29.41 -2.72
C ASN A 14 -14.54 28.22 -1.75
N GLU A 15 -13.43 27.49 -1.70
CA GLU A 15 -13.31 26.29 -0.87
C GLU A 15 -13.49 26.59 0.64
N GLY A 16 -12.94 27.70 1.14
CA GLY A 16 -13.10 28.10 2.53
C GLY A 16 -14.56 28.40 2.89
N PHE A 17 -15.30 29.06 1.98
CA PHE A 17 -16.71 29.34 2.21
C PHE A 17 -17.55 28.06 2.21
N ARG A 18 -17.22 27.11 1.34
CA ARG A 18 -17.87 25.81 1.28
C ARG A 18 -17.66 25.03 2.60
N GLN A 19 -16.45 25.03 3.15
CA GLN A 19 -16.17 24.40 4.45
C GLN A 19 -16.98 25.03 5.59
N ILE A 20 -17.08 26.36 5.63
CA ILE A 20 -17.90 27.06 6.63
C ILE A 20 -19.38 26.67 6.51
N LEU A 21 -19.93 26.63 5.30
CA LEU A 21 -21.33 26.22 5.07
C LEU A 21 -21.58 24.77 5.48
N ILE A 22 -20.68 23.86 5.16
CA ILE A 22 -20.76 22.45 5.56
C ILE A 22 -20.79 22.34 7.08
N GLN A 23 -19.92 23.08 7.78
CA GLN A 23 -19.91 23.08 9.24
C GLN A 23 -21.23 23.64 9.83
N GLN A 24 -21.75 24.75 9.28
CA GLN A 24 -23.04 25.29 9.71
C GLN A 24 -24.20 24.32 9.50
N TYR A 25 -24.22 23.60 8.38
CA TYR A 25 -25.25 22.59 8.11
C TYR A 25 -25.12 21.38 9.06
N ARG A 26 -23.91 20.94 9.36
CA ARG A 26 -23.65 19.88 10.35
C ARG A 26 -24.15 20.28 11.75
N ASP A 27 -23.83 21.49 12.19
CA ASP A 27 -24.22 22.00 13.51
C ASP A 27 -25.75 22.19 13.64
N ALA A 28 -26.42 22.46 12.51
CA ALA A 28 -27.88 22.58 12.42
C ALA A 28 -28.58 21.22 12.20
N GLY A 29 -27.86 20.09 12.14
CA GLY A 29 -28.43 18.77 11.84
C GLY A 29 -28.87 18.59 10.37
N ARG A 30 -28.53 19.53 9.49
CA ARG A 30 -28.86 19.55 8.06
C ARG A 30 -27.82 18.76 7.26
N PHE A 31 -27.72 17.47 7.58
CA PHE A 31 -26.66 16.60 7.05
C PHE A 31 -26.75 16.39 5.55
N GLN A 32 -27.97 16.33 4.99
CA GLN A 32 -28.13 16.13 3.55
C GLN A 32 -27.55 17.29 2.75
N GLU A 33 -27.83 18.52 3.15
CA GLU A 33 -27.26 19.71 2.50
C GLU A 33 -25.73 19.79 2.62
N ALA A 34 -25.18 19.34 3.76
CA ALA A 34 -23.74 19.23 3.92
C ALA A 34 -23.14 18.18 2.95
N ILE A 35 -23.81 17.04 2.78
CA ILE A 35 -23.41 15.98 1.83
C ILE A 35 -23.49 16.50 0.39
N ASP A 36 -24.51 17.23 0.02
CA ASP A 36 -24.71 17.77 -1.34
C ASP A 36 -23.57 18.76 -1.68
N LEU A 37 -23.16 19.60 -0.72
CA LEU A 37 -22.01 20.49 -0.88
C LEU A 37 -20.70 19.72 -1.04
N CYS A 38 -20.46 18.65 -0.25
CA CYS A 38 -19.27 17.79 -0.42
C CYS A 38 -19.28 17.14 -1.81
N THR A 39 -20.40 16.58 -2.25
CA THR A 39 -20.54 15.93 -3.56
C THR A 39 -20.28 16.89 -4.71
N SER A 40 -20.80 18.12 -4.62
CA SER A 40 -20.53 19.18 -5.59
C SER A 40 -19.02 19.52 -5.63
N ALA A 41 -18.36 19.58 -4.47
CA ALA A 41 -16.94 19.84 -4.37
C ALA A 41 -16.07 18.70 -4.93
N GLU A 42 -16.46 17.44 -4.64
CA GLU A 42 -15.82 16.25 -5.24
C GLU A 42 -15.87 16.30 -6.76
N LYS A 43 -17.04 16.63 -7.33
CA LYS A 43 -17.19 16.75 -8.77
C LYS A 43 -16.30 17.84 -9.35
N ALA A 44 -16.28 19.03 -8.76
CA ALA A 44 -15.44 20.14 -9.21
C ALA A 44 -13.94 19.79 -9.13
N ALA A 45 -13.49 19.15 -8.04
CA ALA A 45 -12.10 18.71 -7.88
C ALA A 45 -11.71 17.66 -8.91
N ARG A 46 -12.62 16.73 -9.25
CA ARG A 46 -12.41 15.70 -10.28
C ARG A 46 -12.28 16.32 -11.66
N GLU A 47 -13.17 17.26 -12.03
CA GLU A 47 -13.13 17.98 -13.30
C GLU A 47 -11.85 18.82 -13.44
N ALA A 48 -11.39 19.41 -12.34
CA ALA A 48 -10.13 20.15 -12.26
C ALA A 48 -8.89 19.25 -12.19
N ARG A 49 -9.05 17.92 -12.09
CA ARG A 49 -7.98 16.92 -11.96
C ARG A 49 -7.12 17.09 -10.70
N TYR A 50 -7.76 17.43 -9.57
CA TYR A 50 -7.15 17.51 -8.25
C TYR A 50 -7.55 16.31 -7.37
N PRO A 51 -6.94 15.11 -7.55
CA PRO A 51 -7.39 13.89 -6.86
C PRO A 51 -7.21 13.98 -5.33
N GLY A 52 -6.21 14.72 -4.86
CA GLY A 52 -6.02 14.97 -3.42
C GLY A 52 -7.18 15.75 -2.80
N THR A 53 -7.63 16.81 -3.46
CA THR A 53 -8.78 17.63 -3.03
C THR A 53 -10.10 16.83 -3.13
N GLU A 54 -10.28 16.04 -4.19
CA GLU A 54 -11.44 15.15 -4.31
C GLU A 54 -11.51 14.18 -3.12
N ARG A 55 -10.38 13.56 -2.76
CA ARG A 55 -10.29 12.65 -1.61
C ARG A 55 -10.61 13.34 -0.28
N GLN A 56 -10.16 14.57 -0.08
CA GLN A 56 -10.48 15.33 1.13
C GLN A 56 -11.99 15.58 1.27
N TRP A 57 -12.68 15.92 0.18
CA TRP A 57 -14.13 16.10 0.19
C TRP A 57 -14.88 14.79 0.43
N LYS A 58 -14.44 13.67 -0.17
CA LYS A 58 -14.95 12.32 0.11
C LYS A 58 -14.79 11.96 1.59
N ALA A 59 -13.62 12.24 2.19
CA ALA A 59 -13.37 11.96 3.60
C ALA A 59 -14.30 12.79 4.51
N LEU A 60 -14.51 14.07 4.20
CA LEU A 60 -15.46 14.91 4.94
C LEU A 60 -16.90 14.38 4.82
N ARG A 61 -17.31 13.97 3.62
CA ARG A 61 -18.62 13.32 3.40
C ARG A 61 -18.77 12.03 4.21
N TYR A 62 -17.70 11.23 4.30
CA TYR A 62 -17.68 10.02 5.12
C TYR A 62 -17.92 10.34 6.60
N ASP A 63 -17.31 11.40 7.14
CA ASP A 63 -17.50 11.82 8.52
C ASP A 63 -18.93 12.28 8.79
N ILE A 64 -19.56 12.97 7.82
CA ILE A 64 -20.97 13.36 7.92
C ILE A 64 -21.89 12.13 7.92
N LEU A 65 -21.65 11.17 7.03
CA LEU A 65 -22.38 9.90 7.00
C LEU A 65 -22.24 9.11 8.31
N SER A 66 -21.08 9.20 8.95
CA SER A 66 -20.84 8.60 10.26
C SER A 66 -21.68 9.25 11.36
N GLN A 67 -21.81 10.59 11.35
CA GLN A 67 -22.69 11.31 12.29
C GLN A 67 -24.17 10.95 12.09
N MET A 68 -24.58 10.68 10.87
CA MET A 68 -25.93 10.22 10.55
C MET A 68 -26.17 8.75 10.91
N GLY A 69 -25.14 7.98 11.21
CA GLY A 69 -25.25 6.53 11.39
C GLY A 69 -25.59 5.77 10.09
N ASN A 70 -25.36 6.38 8.92
CA ASN A 70 -25.70 5.76 7.63
C ASN A 70 -24.64 4.73 7.22
N ARG A 71 -24.72 3.54 7.84
CA ARG A 71 -23.77 2.45 7.67
C ARG A 71 -23.60 2.01 6.21
N SER A 72 -24.69 1.92 5.45
CA SER A 72 -24.63 1.48 4.05
C SER A 72 -23.83 2.46 3.19
N ALA A 73 -24.12 3.75 3.31
CA ALA A 73 -23.38 4.80 2.57
C ALA A 73 -21.92 4.89 3.03
N MET A 74 -21.62 4.70 4.33
CA MET A 74 -20.26 4.63 4.84
C MET A 74 -19.46 3.47 4.24
N ILE A 75 -20.08 2.30 4.11
CA ILE A 75 -19.43 1.14 3.49
C ILE A 75 -19.11 1.43 2.02
N ALA A 76 -20.05 1.95 1.26
CA ALA A 76 -19.85 2.27 -0.15
C ALA A 76 -18.73 3.31 -0.35
N LEU A 77 -18.81 4.44 0.37
CA LEU A 77 -17.80 5.49 0.26
C LEU A 77 -16.43 5.08 0.83
N GLY A 78 -16.42 4.27 1.90
CA GLY A 78 -15.18 3.74 2.47
C GLY A 78 -14.45 2.80 1.50
N GLN A 79 -15.17 2.04 0.69
CA GLN A 79 -14.59 1.22 -0.37
C GLN A 79 -13.93 2.09 -1.47
N GLU A 80 -14.60 3.16 -1.89
CA GLU A 80 -14.01 4.11 -2.84
C GLU A 80 -12.71 4.72 -2.28
N LEU A 81 -12.74 5.24 -1.04
CA LEU A 81 -11.59 5.86 -0.40
C LEU A 81 -10.42 4.87 -0.20
N LEU A 82 -10.73 3.62 0.14
CA LEU A 82 -9.72 2.56 0.20
C LEU A 82 -9.05 2.36 -1.16
N LEU A 83 -9.83 2.19 -2.23
CA LEU A 83 -9.32 1.94 -3.57
C LEU A 83 -8.60 3.17 -4.16
N ASP A 84 -8.97 4.38 -3.74
CA ASP A 84 -8.24 5.62 -4.02
C ASP A 84 -6.87 5.68 -3.29
N GLY A 85 -6.54 4.65 -2.48
CA GLY A 85 -5.25 4.43 -1.84
C GLY A 85 -5.19 4.80 -0.36
N ASP A 86 -6.30 5.15 0.29
CA ASP A 86 -6.31 5.39 1.73
C ASP A 86 -6.53 4.08 2.53
N GLY A 87 -5.43 3.41 2.84
CA GLY A 87 -5.42 2.14 3.57
C GLY A 87 -6.11 2.16 4.95
N ALA A 88 -6.29 3.36 5.56
CA ALA A 88 -6.97 3.50 6.85
C ALA A 88 -8.44 3.04 6.79
N TYR A 89 -9.06 3.13 5.61
CA TYR A 89 -10.44 2.68 5.43
C TYR A 89 -10.61 1.16 5.48
N TYR A 90 -9.54 0.39 5.30
CA TYR A 90 -9.63 -1.08 5.42
C TYR A 90 -10.11 -1.52 6.80
N GLN A 91 -9.53 -0.99 7.87
CA GLN A 91 -9.96 -1.30 9.23
C GLN A 91 -11.34 -0.73 9.56
N ARG A 92 -11.68 0.45 9.05
CA ARG A 92 -13.02 1.04 9.19
C ARG A 92 -14.09 0.15 8.54
N LEU A 93 -13.84 -0.35 7.34
CA LEU A 93 -14.73 -1.28 6.64
C LEU A 93 -14.87 -2.61 7.38
N LYS A 94 -13.77 -3.16 7.88
CA LYS A 94 -13.77 -4.38 8.69
C LYS A 94 -14.63 -4.25 9.95
N ALA A 95 -14.63 -3.08 10.58
CA ALA A 95 -15.47 -2.80 11.75
C ALA A 95 -16.95 -2.58 11.41
N LEU A 96 -17.24 -2.07 10.21
CA LEU A 96 -18.59 -1.78 9.76
C LEU A 96 -19.31 -3.00 9.15
N ILE A 97 -18.61 -3.85 8.42
CA ILE A 97 -19.17 -4.98 7.71
C ILE A 97 -19.39 -6.14 8.71
N PRO A 98 -20.55 -6.84 8.69
CA PRO A 98 -20.79 -8.01 9.53
C PRO A 98 -19.70 -9.06 9.35
N LYS A 99 -19.31 -9.75 10.46
CA LYS A 99 -18.22 -10.71 10.44
C LYS A 99 -18.43 -11.85 9.43
N GLU A 100 -19.67 -12.29 9.30
CA GLU A 100 -20.11 -13.34 8.36
C GLU A 100 -19.95 -12.93 6.89
N GLU A 101 -20.06 -11.63 6.59
CA GLU A 101 -19.93 -11.10 5.24
C GLU A 101 -18.46 -10.66 4.93
N TRP A 102 -17.68 -10.40 6.00
CA TRP A 102 -16.35 -9.82 5.85
C TRP A 102 -15.42 -10.67 4.99
N ALA A 103 -15.42 -12.00 5.16
CA ALA A 103 -14.52 -12.88 4.42
C ALA A 103 -14.72 -12.75 2.90
N GLN A 104 -15.96 -12.74 2.44
CA GLN A 104 -16.28 -12.57 1.01
C GLN A 104 -15.94 -11.15 0.53
N ARG A 105 -16.29 -10.14 1.32
CA ARG A 105 -16.03 -8.73 0.98
C ARG A 105 -14.54 -8.44 0.91
N ARG A 106 -13.76 -9.00 1.84
CA ARG A 106 -12.29 -8.89 1.84
C ARG A 106 -11.68 -9.42 0.54
N VAL A 107 -12.12 -10.59 0.08
CA VAL A 107 -11.65 -11.16 -1.20
C VAL A 107 -11.91 -10.19 -2.34
N GLN A 108 -13.14 -9.66 -2.45
CA GLN A 108 -13.49 -8.70 -3.49
C GLN A 108 -12.64 -7.42 -3.45
N LEU A 109 -12.39 -6.88 -2.25
CA LEU A 109 -11.55 -5.69 -2.07
C LEU A 109 -10.10 -5.95 -2.48
N LEU A 110 -9.54 -7.10 -2.11
CA LEU A 110 -8.18 -7.47 -2.49
C LEU A 110 -8.06 -7.68 -4.00
N ASP A 111 -9.04 -8.33 -4.65
CA ASP A 111 -9.02 -8.54 -6.10
C ASP A 111 -9.15 -7.20 -6.87
N GLN A 112 -9.96 -6.27 -6.37
CA GLN A 112 -10.04 -4.92 -6.91
C GLN A 112 -8.74 -4.14 -6.73
N ALA A 113 -8.12 -4.21 -5.55
CA ALA A 113 -6.83 -3.56 -5.28
C ALA A 113 -5.72 -4.15 -6.17
N GLU A 114 -5.67 -5.48 -6.34
CA GLU A 114 -4.69 -6.15 -7.20
C GLU A 114 -4.72 -5.63 -8.64
N SER A 115 -5.92 -5.31 -9.16
CA SER A 115 -6.09 -4.81 -10.53
C SER A 115 -5.93 -3.30 -10.70
N SER A 116 -6.15 -2.50 -9.65
CA SER A 116 -6.23 -1.03 -9.75
C SER A 116 -5.14 -0.27 -9.01
N ASN A 117 -4.61 -0.82 -7.90
CA ASN A 117 -3.66 -0.12 -7.05
C ASN A 117 -2.66 -1.09 -6.41
N ARG A 118 -1.57 -1.30 -7.10
CA ARG A 118 -0.50 -2.22 -6.69
C ARG A 118 -0.01 -1.99 -5.26
N SER A 119 0.31 -0.75 -4.92
CA SER A 119 0.86 -0.41 -3.59
C SER A 119 -0.14 -0.68 -2.47
N LEU A 120 -1.42 -0.40 -2.70
CA LEU A 120 -2.49 -0.75 -1.78
C LEU A 120 -2.59 -2.27 -1.61
N TYR A 121 -2.62 -3.03 -2.71
CA TYR A 121 -2.71 -4.49 -2.66
C TYR A 121 -1.57 -5.11 -1.85
N GLU A 122 -0.32 -4.72 -2.15
CA GLU A 122 0.88 -5.17 -1.43
C GLU A 122 0.77 -4.89 0.09
N SER A 123 0.36 -3.66 0.45
CA SER A 123 0.15 -3.26 1.83
C SER A 123 -0.92 -4.10 2.54
N LEU A 124 -2.06 -4.36 1.87
CA LEU A 124 -3.18 -5.10 2.47
C LEU A 124 -2.86 -6.57 2.70
N ILE A 125 -2.23 -7.25 1.73
CA ILE A 125 -1.87 -8.67 1.88
C ILE A 125 -0.78 -8.89 2.93
N LEU A 126 0.16 -7.95 3.07
CA LEU A 126 1.16 -7.96 4.16
C LEU A 126 0.51 -7.71 5.52
N HIS A 127 -0.37 -6.72 5.61
CA HIS A 127 -1.10 -6.39 6.83
C HIS A 127 -1.91 -7.59 7.35
N ASP A 128 -2.59 -8.29 6.46
CA ASP A 128 -3.38 -9.47 6.79
C ASP A 128 -2.55 -10.75 6.96
N ARG A 129 -1.26 -10.71 6.63
CA ARG A 129 -0.38 -11.89 6.56
C ARG A 129 -0.98 -13.01 5.69
N ASP A 130 -1.56 -12.64 4.56
CA ASP A 130 -2.16 -13.60 3.62
C ASP A 130 -1.06 -14.32 2.82
N THR A 131 -0.44 -15.33 3.45
CA THR A 131 0.72 -16.04 2.93
C THR A 131 0.47 -16.64 1.55
N ALA A 132 -0.76 -17.12 1.29
CA ALA A 132 -1.13 -17.68 -0.01
C ALA A 132 -1.13 -16.59 -1.13
N ARG A 133 -1.63 -15.39 -0.84
CA ARG A 133 -1.58 -14.28 -1.80
C ARG A 133 -0.17 -13.70 -1.92
N ILE A 134 0.55 -13.59 -0.82
CA ILE A 134 1.92 -13.07 -0.80
C ILE A 134 2.82 -13.96 -1.65
N ILE A 135 2.84 -15.29 -1.45
CA ILE A 135 3.72 -16.18 -2.22
C ILE A 135 3.35 -16.21 -3.71
N ARG A 136 2.05 -16.18 -4.04
CA ARG A 136 1.60 -16.08 -5.43
C ARG A 136 2.14 -14.79 -6.07
N TYR A 137 2.03 -13.68 -5.37
CA TYR A 137 2.44 -12.37 -5.86
C TYR A 137 3.96 -12.26 -5.99
N VAL A 138 4.73 -12.74 -5.02
CA VAL A 138 6.20 -12.79 -5.07
C VAL A 138 6.71 -13.66 -6.21
N ARG A 139 6.06 -14.79 -6.51
CA ARG A 139 6.43 -15.62 -7.67
C ARG A 139 6.26 -14.86 -9.00
N ALA A 140 5.28 -13.98 -9.11
CA ALA A 140 5.08 -13.11 -10.27
C ALA A 140 5.98 -11.87 -10.26
N HIS A 141 6.34 -11.37 -9.06
CA HIS A 141 7.14 -10.17 -8.84
C HIS A 141 8.32 -10.46 -7.88
N PRO A 142 9.36 -11.19 -8.32
CA PRO A 142 10.40 -11.72 -7.43
C PRO A 142 11.18 -10.67 -6.65
N SER A 143 11.33 -9.45 -7.19
CA SER A 143 12.02 -8.35 -6.49
C SER A 143 11.35 -7.93 -5.19
N TRP A 144 10.05 -8.20 -5.04
CA TRP A 144 9.29 -7.87 -3.84
C TRP A 144 9.56 -8.81 -2.66
N ILE A 145 10.33 -9.90 -2.88
CA ILE A 145 10.69 -10.86 -1.82
C ILE A 145 11.38 -10.19 -0.63
N TYR A 146 12.20 -9.16 -0.87
CA TYR A 146 12.96 -8.49 0.19
C TYR A 146 12.09 -7.76 1.21
N GLU A 147 10.88 -7.38 0.82
CA GLU A 147 9.89 -6.70 1.66
C GLU A 147 8.89 -7.69 2.26
N ALA A 148 8.63 -8.82 1.54
CA ALA A 148 7.53 -9.71 1.82
C ALA A 148 7.91 -11.08 2.40
N TYR A 149 9.20 -11.37 2.64
CA TYR A 149 9.66 -12.72 3.03
C TYR A 149 9.22 -13.15 4.43
N GLN A 150 9.14 -12.21 5.38
CA GLN A 150 8.95 -12.55 6.80
C GLN A 150 7.73 -13.45 7.08
N PRO A 151 6.51 -13.15 6.58
CA PRO A 151 5.36 -14.03 6.80
C PRO A 151 5.46 -15.35 6.04
N LEU A 152 6.36 -15.48 5.05
CA LEU A 152 6.50 -16.68 4.21
C LEU A 152 7.46 -17.73 4.77
N VAL A 153 8.41 -17.33 5.61
CA VAL A 153 9.53 -18.19 6.05
C VAL A 153 9.06 -19.50 6.68
N SER A 154 7.97 -19.48 7.45
CA SER A 154 7.47 -20.68 8.14
C SER A 154 6.71 -21.64 7.23
N GLU A 155 5.96 -21.14 6.24
CA GLU A 155 5.13 -21.99 5.38
C GLU A 155 5.80 -22.35 4.06
N TYR A 156 6.66 -21.47 3.54
CA TYR A 156 7.29 -21.58 2.22
C TYR A 156 8.82 -21.41 2.24
N PRO A 157 9.56 -22.08 3.17
CA PRO A 157 10.99 -21.83 3.35
C PRO A 157 11.82 -22.09 2.08
N ASP A 158 11.49 -23.14 1.34
CA ASP A 158 12.21 -23.47 0.11
C ASP A 158 11.91 -22.51 -1.03
N ASP A 159 10.67 -22.07 -1.18
CA ASP A 159 10.31 -21.03 -2.15
C ASP A 159 11.04 -19.72 -1.86
N VAL A 160 11.00 -19.28 -0.61
CA VAL A 160 11.69 -18.06 -0.16
C VAL A 160 13.18 -18.15 -0.51
N ARG A 161 13.85 -19.22 -0.10
CA ARG A 161 15.27 -19.44 -0.43
C ARG A 161 15.55 -19.39 -1.93
N ASN A 162 14.76 -20.11 -2.71
CA ASN A 162 14.97 -20.19 -4.16
C ASN A 162 14.71 -18.85 -4.87
N ILE A 163 13.70 -18.10 -4.43
CA ILE A 163 13.39 -16.78 -4.98
C ILE A 163 14.50 -15.79 -4.63
N PHE A 164 14.98 -15.78 -3.37
CA PHE A 164 16.13 -14.95 -2.96
C PHE A 164 17.36 -15.23 -3.84
N ILE A 165 17.75 -16.51 -3.96
CA ILE A 165 18.93 -16.89 -4.76
C ILE A 165 18.77 -16.42 -6.22
N ARG A 166 17.62 -16.68 -6.84
CA ARG A 166 17.36 -16.27 -8.23
C ARG A 166 17.44 -14.76 -8.37
N GLN A 167 16.78 -14.01 -7.49
CA GLN A 167 16.75 -12.55 -7.54
C GLN A 167 18.15 -11.94 -7.37
N ILE A 168 18.93 -12.45 -6.42
CA ILE A 168 20.33 -12.02 -6.21
C ILE A 168 21.19 -12.30 -7.45
N LEU A 169 21.02 -13.47 -8.06
CA LEU A 169 21.76 -13.81 -9.30
C LEU A 169 21.38 -12.89 -10.46
N ASP A 170 20.11 -12.53 -10.61
CA ASP A 170 19.62 -11.62 -11.63
C ASP A 170 20.12 -10.19 -11.42
N GLU A 171 20.21 -9.73 -10.18
CA GLU A 171 20.81 -8.46 -9.81
C GLU A 171 22.30 -8.44 -10.12
N ALA A 172 23.04 -9.50 -9.79
CA ALA A 172 24.47 -9.60 -10.04
C ALA A 172 24.84 -9.52 -11.53
N VAL A 173 23.94 -9.97 -12.43
CA VAL A 173 24.12 -9.83 -13.89
C VAL A 173 24.12 -8.35 -14.29
N ARG A 174 23.23 -7.55 -13.70
CA ARG A 174 23.01 -6.13 -14.04
C ARG A 174 23.94 -5.20 -13.27
N ALA A 175 24.50 -5.65 -12.15
CA ALA A 175 25.35 -4.82 -11.29
C ALA A 175 26.68 -4.44 -11.94
N SER A 176 26.97 -3.14 -11.96
CA SER A 176 28.19 -2.57 -12.53
C SER A 176 28.88 -1.55 -11.62
N THR A 177 28.23 -1.13 -10.54
CA THR A 177 28.74 -0.11 -9.61
C THR A 177 28.88 -0.66 -8.19
N ARG A 178 29.75 -0.02 -7.38
CA ARG A 178 29.97 -0.42 -5.98
C ARG A 178 28.69 -0.38 -5.13
N PRO A 179 27.83 0.63 -5.19
CA PRO A 179 26.55 0.60 -4.49
C PRO A 179 25.68 -0.61 -4.85
N MET A 180 25.58 -0.98 -6.12
CA MET A 180 24.85 -2.17 -6.54
C MET A 180 25.45 -3.46 -5.95
N TYR A 181 26.78 -3.55 -5.85
CA TYR A 181 27.43 -4.69 -5.19
C TYR A 181 27.12 -4.75 -3.69
N GLN A 182 27.06 -3.60 -3.03
CA GLN A 182 26.67 -3.49 -1.62
C GLN A 182 25.22 -3.91 -1.39
N ASP A 183 24.31 -3.54 -2.30
CA ASP A 183 22.92 -3.98 -2.25
C ASP A 183 22.83 -5.51 -2.33
N ILE A 184 23.53 -6.12 -3.29
CA ILE A 184 23.62 -7.59 -3.41
C ILE A 184 24.14 -8.21 -2.11
N CYS A 185 25.18 -7.63 -1.52
CA CYS A 185 25.74 -8.12 -0.26
C CYS A 185 24.72 -8.06 0.89
N ARG A 186 23.92 -6.99 0.99
CA ARG A 186 22.82 -6.90 1.95
C ARG A 186 21.75 -7.99 1.72
N HIS A 187 21.40 -8.27 0.46
CA HIS A 187 20.46 -9.32 0.13
C HIS A 187 20.99 -10.71 0.45
N ILE A 188 22.30 -10.94 0.28
CA ILE A 188 22.93 -12.20 0.71
C ILE A 188 22.91 -12.34 2.26
N SER A 189 23.11 -11.25 3.01
CA SER A 189 22.97 -11.25 4.46
C SER A 189 21.53 -11.57 4.90
N LEU A 190 20.52 -11.07 4.19
CA LEU A 190 19.12 -11.47 4.41
C LEU A 190 18.90 -12.95 4.10
N LEU A 191 19.43 -13.48 2.98
CA LEU A 191 19.37 -14.90 2.66
C LEU A 191 19.99 -15.77 3.77
N HIS A 192 21.13 -15.33 4.34
CA HIS A 192 21.78 -15.99 5.48
C HIS A 192 20.84 -16.07 6.68
N GLN A 193 20.20 -14.95 7.04
CA GLN A 193 19.26 -14.91 8.17
C GLN A 193 18.03 -15.82 7.97
N VAL A 194 17.55 -15.93 6.73
CA VAL A 194 16.32 -16.65 6.38
C VAL A 194 16.56 -18.14 6.14
N SER A 195 17.69 -18.51 5.54
CA SER A 195 17.96 -19.87 5.04
C SER A 195 19.23 -20.51 5.60
N GLY A 196 19.93 -19.82 6.50
CA GLY A 196 21.13 -20.29 7.14
C GLY A 196 22.41 -20.08 6.33
N ALA A 197 23.56 -20.32 6.99
CA ALA A 197 24.89 -20.05 6.46
C ALA A 197 25.18 -20.80 5.15
N GLN A 198 24.82 -22.09 5.07
CA GLN A 198 25.14 -22.93 3.94
C GLN A 198 24.62 -22.39 2.60
N ALA A 199 23.38 -21.84 2.58
CA ALA A 199 22.78 -21.28 1.37
C ALA A 199 23.53 -19.99 0.92
N ALA A 200 23.86 -19.12 1.84
CA ALA A 200 24.58 -17.88 1.57
C ALA A 200 26.02 -18.15 1.12
N GLU A 201 26.76 -19.02 1.79
CA GLU A 201 28.12 -19.39 1.44
C GLU A 201 28.21 -20.03 0.05
N SER A 202 27.27 -20.94 -0.26
CA SER A 202 27.19 -21.56 -1.57
C SER A 202 26.98 -20.51 -2.67
N LEU A 203 26.08 -19.55 -2.43
CA LEU A 203 25.82 -18.45 -3.36
C LEU A 203 27.04 -17.52 -3.51
N ILE A 204 27.72 -17.18 -2.42
CA ILE A 204 28.96 -16.36 -2.43
C ILE A 204 30.03 -17.06 -3.26
N ALA A 205 30.24 -18.37 -3.07
CA ALA A 205 31.21 -19.15 -3.84
C ALA A 205 30.88 -19.12 -5.34
N GLN A 206 29.63 -19.30 -5.70
CA GLN A 206 29.16 -19.21 -7.10
C GLN A 206 29.42 -17.82 -7.71
N LEU A 207 29.10 -16.75 -6.97
CA LEU A 207 29.31 -15.37 -7.41
C LEU A 207 30.80 -15.04 -7.59
N ARG A 208 31.66 -15.47 -6.63
CA ARG A 208 33.11 -15.29 -6.74
C ARG A 208 33.71 -15.98 -7.98
N LEU A 209 33.28 -17.18 -8.26
CA LEU A 209 33.73 -17.91 -9.45
C LEU A 209 33.29 -17.22 -10.74
N LYS A 210 32.00 -16.85 -10.84
CA LYS A 210 31.38 -16.24 -12.02
C LYS A 210 31.96 -14.84 -12.30
N TYR A 211 32.18 -14.04 -11.26
CA TYR A 211 32.58 -12.64 -11.38
C TYR A 211 34.05 -12.37 -10.98
N ARG A 212 34.93 -13.38 -11.18
CA ARG A 212 36.39 -13.29 -10.85
C ARG A 212 37.12 -12.09 -11.45
N ARG A 213 36.57 -11.46 -12.51
CA ARG A 213 37.14 -10.29 -13.18
C ARG A 213 36.58 -8.94 -12.68
N LYS A 214 35.71 -8.96 -11.65
CA LYS A 214 35.14 -7.75 -11.05
C LYS A 214 35.75 -7.54 -9.64
N PRO A 215 36.95 -6.94 -9.48
CA PRO A 215 37.63 -6.87 -8.18
C PRO A 215 36.84 -6.11 -7.12
N ALA A 216 36.13 -5.04 -7.47
CA ALA A 216 35.30 -4.30 -6.55
C ALA A 216 34.12 -5.13 -6.00
N PHE A 217 33.56 -6.05 -6.82
CA PHE A 217 32.51 -6.95 -6.35
C PHE A 217 33.07 -8.02 -5.41
N LEU A 218 34.26 -8.57 -5.74
CA LEU A 218 34.93 -9.55 -4.89
C LEU A 218 35.32 -8.96 -3.53
N ASP A 219 35.73 -7.68 -3.50
CA ASP A 219 36.01 -6.91 -2.28
C ASP A 219 34.76 -6.83 -1.38
N GLU A 220 33.60 -6.44 -1.93
CA GLU A 220 32.36 -6.39 -1.16
C GLU A 220 31.90 -7.78 -0.66
N LEU A 221 31.99 -8.82 -1.51
CA LEU A 221 31.70 -10.20 -1.10
C LEU A 221 32.64 -10.72 -0.01
N GLY A 222 33.89 -10.19 0.07
CA GLY A 222 34.85 -10.52 1.10
C GLY A 222 34.40 -10.05 2.50
N LYS A 223 33.74 -8.92 2.58
CA LYS A 223 33.28 -8.32 3.86
C LYS A 223 32.20 -9.15 4.56
N ILE A 224 31.29 -9.76 3.80
CA ILE A 224 30.24 -10.61 4.38
C ILE A 224 30.83 -11.83 5.10
N SER A 225 31.92 -12.40 4.56
CA SER A 225 32.54 -13.61 5.12
C SER A 225 33.36 -13.35 6.38
N SER A 226 33.60 -12.08 6.75
CA SER A 226 34.38 -11.68 7.95
C SER A 226 33.52 -11.25 9.13
N GLU A 227 32.20 -11.12 8.95
CA GLU A 227 31.24 -10.69 9.98
C GLU A 227 30.43 -11.86 10.59
N GLY A 228 30.69 -13.10 10.20
CA GLY A 228 30.09 -14.34 10.70
C GLY A 228 31.08 -15.18 11.48
#